data_dbb3d7c68fbbfee6be0284380261d79d
#
_entry.id   dbb3d7c68fbbfee6be0284380261d79d
#
_cell.length_a   1.000
_cell.length_b   1.000
_cell.length_c   1.000
_cell.angle_alpha   90.00
_cell.angle_beta   90.00
_cell.angle_gamma   90.00
#
_symmetry.space_group_name_H-M   'P 1'
#
loop_
_entity.id
_entity.type
_entity.pdbx_description
1 polymer ?
#
loop_
_entity_poly.entity_id
_entity_poly.type
_entity_poly.pdbx_seq_one_letter_code
_entity_poly.pdbx_strand_id
1 'polypeptide(L)'
;MRADGGLSVGVRDCIVRSWERSESHVERAIARAPLIAEDRADERWQRSPLRPAVDQLSDDVERIVGDGDMIAAITGADGTILWTRGSRWMRDRAARVHFVRAGRWDEASMGTNAMAVALATNEPSEVFSAEHWSRAVHDWVCYSAPIRDRGSGRLLGVLDLSTTYDRAHPLGLSTATLLARNLSLLVPPGATAQEERGLELTTLGQVRVSMDGRRLTLPPRQVEILVALSLEPDGLSLDALHAALFPD
;
A
#
# COMPACT_ATOMS: atom_id res chain seq x y z
N MET A 1 3.81 -0.21 28.35
CA MET A 1 4.66 -1.12 29.14
C MET A 1 5.95 -1.28 28.34
N ARG A 2 6.97 -0.54 28.67
CA ARG A 2 8.31 -0.75 28.09
C ARG A 2 8.74 -2.12 28.58
N ALA A 3 8.85 -3.09 27.68
CA ALA A 3 9.56 -4.32 27.96
C ALA A 3 11.05 -3.95 27.97
N ASP A 4 11.68 -4.12 29.10
CA ASP A 4 13.13 -4.14 29.24
C ASP A 4 13.75 -4.98 28.12
N GLY A 5 14.91 -4.54 27.58
CA GLY A 5 15.64 -5.04 26.43
C GLY A 5 15.94 -6.54 26.34
N GLY A 6 14.92 -7.36 26.52
CA GLY A 6 14.89 -8.78 26.23
C GLY A 6 14.38 -8.96 24.81
N LEU A 7 15.27 -9.21 23.87
CA LEU A 7 14.97 -9.79 22.57
C LEU A 7 13.94 -10.90 22.76
N SER A 8 12.73 -10.76 22.20
CA SER A 8 11.79 -11.86 22.11
C SER A 8 12.44 -12.92 21.20
N VAL A 9 12.97 -13.97 21.84
CA VAL A 9 13.58 -15.11 21.15
C VAL A 9 12.52 -15.68 20.21
N GLY A 10 12.65 -15.43 18.91
CA GLY A 10 11.81 -16.00 17.87
C GLY A 10 11.10 -15.03 16.91
N VAL A 11 11.08 -13.71 17.14
CA VAL A 11 10.50 -12.76 16.19
C VAL A 11 11.57 -12.25 15.25
N ARG A 12 11.27 -12.23 13.93
CA ARG A 12 12.20 -11.78 12.89
C ARG A 12 12.49 -10.28 13.00
N ASP A 13 13.73 -9.88 12.75
CA ASP A 13 14.18 -8.47 12.85
C ASP A 13 13.33 -7.51 12.02
N CYS A 14 12.89 -7.92 10.83
CA CYS A 14 12.04 -7.09 9.98
C CYS A 14 10.69 -6.77 10.63
N ILE A 15 10.14 -7.70 11.41
CA ILE A 15 8.89 -7.51 12.16
C ILE A 15 9.12 -6.57 13.35
N VAL A 16 10.20 -6.76 14.10
CA VAL A 16 10.56 -5.89 15.23
C VAL A 16 10.70 -4.44 14.77
N ARG A 17 11.46 -4.20 13.69
CA ARG A 17 11.62 -2.86 13.11
C ARG A 17 10.30 -2.28 12.60
N SER A 18 9.42 -3.10 12.05
CA SER A 18 8.09 -2.67 11.62
C SER A 18 7.22 -2.30 12.82
N TRP A 19 7.27 -3.05 13.92
CA TRP A 19 6.60 -2.69 15.17
C TRP A 19 7.05 -1.35 15.73
N GLU A 20 8.38 -1.09 15.74
CA GLU A 20 8.95 0.18 16.18
C GLU A 20 8.40 1.37 15.37
N ARG A 21 8.30 1.23 14.04
CA ARG A 21 7.71 2.27 13.19
C ARG A 21 6.20 2.41 13.40
N SER A 22 5.50 1.30 13.57
CA SER A 22 4.05 1.27 13.77
C SER A 22 3.62 1.91 15.09
N GLU A 23 4.42 1.76 16.15
CA GLU A 23 4.11 2.26 17.51
C GLU A 23 3.87 3.78 17.52
N SER A 24 4.55 4.54 16.66
CA SER A 24 4.42 6.00 16.60
C SER A 24 3.24 6.50 15.77
N HIS A 25 2.59 5.63 14.98
CA HIS A 25 1.60 6.05 13.98
C HIS A 25 0.22 5.40 14.15
N VAL A 26 0.15 4.18 14.67
CA VAL A 26 -1.09 3.40 14.65
C VAL A 26 -1.35 2.76 16.00
N GLU A 27 -2.57 2.90 16.51
CA GLU A 27 -3.00 2.18 17.71
C GLU A 27 -3.22 0.68 17.41
N ARG A 28 -2.80 -0.20 18.33
CA ARG A 28 -3.03 -1.66 18.19
C ARG A 28 -4.51 -2.06 18.18
N ALA A 29 -5.38 -1.16 18.61
CA ALA A 29 -6.84 -1.34 18.63
C ALA A 29 -7.49 -1.03 17.28
N ILE A 30 -6.74 -0.56 16.28
CA ILE A 30 -7.30 -0.33 14.95
C ILE A 30 -7.96 -1.60 14.43
N ALA A 31 -9.24 -1.52 14.08
CA ALA A 31 -10.03 -2.68 13.68
C ALA A 31 -10.20 -2.80 12.16
N ARG A 32 -10.04 -1.70 11.44
CA ARG A 32 -10.33 -1.64 10.00
C ARG A 32 -9.39 -0.67 9.30
N ALA A 33 -8.97 -1.02 8.10
CA ALA A 33 -8.18 -0.13 7.26
C ALA A 33 -8.98 1.11 6.85
N PRO A 34 -8.36 2.30 6.83
CA PRO A 34 -8.95 3.47 6.21
C PRO A 34 -9.25 3.20 4.73
N LEU A 35 -10.31 3.81 4.21
CA LEU A 35 -10.68 3.69 2.80
C LEU A 35 -10.43 5.02 2.08
N ILE A 36 -9.90 4.95 0.88
CA ILE A 36 -9.97 6.07 -0.07
C ILE A 36 -11.33 6.03 -0.80
N ALA A 37 -11.65 7.07 -1.55
CA ALA A 37 -12.83 7.08 -2.40
C ALA A 37 -12.78 5.94 -3.43
N GLU A 38 -13.89 5.22 -3.61
CA GLU A 38 -13.95 4.04 -4.49
C GLU A 38 -13.67 4.38 -5.96
N ASP A 39 -14.20 5.50 -6.45
CA ASP A 39 -13.97 6.02 -7.79
C ASP A 39 -12.48 6.30 -8.03
N ARG A 40 -11.78 6.84 -7.05
CA ARG A 40 -10.33 7.04 -7.10
C ARG A 40 -9.57 5.71 -7.17
N ALA A 41 -9.97 4.71 -6.39
CA ALA A 41 -9.36 3.39 -6.46
C ALA A 41 -9.62 2.71 -7.81
N ASP A 42 -10.82 2.88 -8.37
CA ASP A 42 -11.17 2.40 -9.69
C ASP A 42 -10.33 3.05 -10.79
N GLU A 43 -10.24 4.36 -10.78
CA GLU A 43 -9.44 5.11 -11.74
C GLU A 43 -7.96 4.68 -11.71
N ARG A 44 -7.40 4.52 -10.49
CA ARG A 44 -6.02 4.03 -10.30
C ARG A 44 -5.84 2.62 -10.85
N TRP A 45 -6.80 1.72 -10.60
CA TRP A 45 -6.74 0.37 -11.16
C TRP A 45 -6.81 0.35 -12.68
N GLN A 46 -7.71 1.14 -13.27
CA GLN A 46 -7.85 1.25 -14.74
C GLN A 46 -6.56 1.73 -15.41
N ARG A 47 -5.81 2.61 -14.75
CA ARG A 47 -4.54 3.15 -15.24
C ARG A 47 -3.31 2.34 -14.80
N SER A 48 -3.50 1.35 -13.93
CA SER A 48 -2.39 0.57 -13.39
C SER A 48 -1.73 -0.29 -14.48
N PRO A 49 -0.39 -0.25 -14.61
CA PRO A 49 0.33 -1.14 -15.51
C PRO A 49 0.24 -2.61 -15.08
N LEU A 50 -0.20 -2.87 -13.84
CA LEU A 50 -0.39 -4.21 -13.30
C LEU A 50 -1.66 -4.87 -13.83
N ARG A 51 -2.69 -4.10 -14.20
CA ARG A 51 -3.98 -4.64 -14.60
C ARG A 51 -3.91 -5.64 -15.75
N PRO A 52 -3.28 -5.34 -16.90
CA PRO A 52 -3.18 -6.32 -17.99
C PRO A 52 -2.42 -7.59 -17.60
N ALA A 53 -1.42 -7.47 -16.72
CA ALA A 53 -0.65 -8.61 -16.22
C ALA A 53 -1.51 -9.49 -15.29
N VAL A 54 -2.32 -8.87 -14.43
CA VAL A 54 -3.25 -9.57 -13.52
C VAL A 54 -4.35 -10.27 -14.32
N ASP A 55 -4.89 -9.63 -15.35
CA ASP A 55 -5.91 -10.23 -16.23
C ASP A 55 -5.36 -11.51 -16.91
N GLN A 56 -4.09 -11.55 -17.28
CA GLN A 56 -3.43 -12.72 -17.87
C GLN A 56 -3.23 -13.88 -16.87
N LEU A 57 -3.05 -13.58 -15.58
CA LEU A 57 -2.85 -14.58 -14.53
C LEU A 57 -4.12 -14.87 -13.73
N SER A 58 -5.27 -14.34 -14.16
CA SER A 58 -6.54 -14.45 -13.41
C SER A 58 -6.92 -15.88 -13.07
N ASP A 59 -6.79 -16.81 -14.01
CA ASP A 59 -7.15 -18.22 -13.83
C ASP A 59 -6.21 -18.94 -12.86
N ASP A 60 -4.91 -18.62 -12.89
CA ASP A 60 -3.92 -19.17 -11.97
C ASP A 60 -4.18 -18.65 -10.54
N VAL A 61 -4.43 -17.36 -10.40
CA VAL A 61 -4.77 -16.76 -9.12
C VAL A 61 -6.07 -17.35 -8.58
N GLU A 62 -7.10 -17.53 -9.42
CA GLU A 62 -8.38 -18.08 -9.00
C GLU A 62 -8.24 -19.52 -8.48
N ARG A 63 -7.43 -20.35 -9.13
CA ARG A 63 -7.11 -21.71 -8.64
C ARG A 63 -6.41 -21.67 -7.30
N ILE A 64 -5.36 -20.85 -7.16
CA ILE A 64 -4.57 -20.75 -5.93
C ILE A 64 -5.44 -20.29 -4.75
N VAL A 65 -6.27 -19.25 -4.94
CA VAL A 65 -7.12 -18.74 -3.85
C VAL A 65 -8.28 -19.68 -3.54
N GLY A 66 -8.78 -20.43 -4.54
CA GLY A 66 -9.82 -21.44 -4.36
C GLY A 66 -9.30 -22.65 -3.59
N ASP A 67 -8.20 -23.25 -4.04
CA ASP A 67 -7.62 -24.46 -3.44
C ASP A 67 -7.06 -24.18 -2.03
N GLY A 68 -6.53 -22.98 -1.80
CA GLY A 68 -5.95 -22.57 -0.52
C GLY A 68 -6.92 -21.91 0.46
N ASP A 69 -8.21 -21.75 0.10
CA ASP A 69 -9.14 -20.90 0.87
C ASP A 69 -8.51 -19.55 1.22
N MET A 70 -7.92 -18.90 0.22
CA MET A 70 -7.16 -17.65 0.37
C MET A 70 -7.93 -16.45 -0.19
N ILE A 71 -7.40 -15.28 0.09
CA ILE A 71 -7.67 -14.04 -0.64
C ILE A 71 -6.35 -13.50 -1.18
N ALA A 72 -6.35 -13.12 -2.46
CA ALA A 72 -5.29 -12.37 -3.09
C ALA A 72 -5.64 -10.90 -3.14
N ALA A 73 -4.65 -10.04 -2.94
CA ALA A 73 -4.77 -8.60 -3.12
C ALA A 73 -3.58 -8.06 -3.90
N ILE A 74 -3.81 -6.98 -4.66
CA ILE A 74 -2.75 -6.19 -5.29
C ILE A 74 -2.89 -4.75 -4.83
N THR A 75 -1.80 -4.20 -4.32
CA THR A 75 -1.73 -2.81 -3.91
C THR A 75 -1.00 -1.97 -4.95
N GLY A 76 -1.21 -0.66 -4.91
CA GLY A 76 -0.26 0.31 -5.45
C GLY A 76 1.00 0.39 -4.57
N ALA A 77 1.99 1.18 -5.00
CA ALA A 77 3.22 1.42 -4.25
C ALA A 77 3.00 2.18 -2.92
N ASP A 78 1.84 2.79 -2.73
CA ASP A 78 1.40 3.47 -1.51
C ASP A 78 0.64 2.58 -0.52
N GLY A 79 0.47 1.27 -0.83
CA GLY A 79 -0.24 0.33 0.03
C GLY A 79 -1.77 0.36 -0.08
N THR A 80 -2.34 1.14 -1.01
CA THR A 80 -3.78 1.08 -1.30
C THR A 80 -4.10 -0.18 -2.10
N ILE A 81 -5.03 -0.99 -1.63
CA ILE A 81 -5.53 -2.15 -2.35
C ILE A 81 -6.31 -1.68 -3.58
N LEU A 82 -5.86 -2.10 -4.77
CA LEU A 82 -6.48 -1.78 -6.06
C LEU A 82 -7.29 -2.93 -6.63
N TRP A 83 -6.96 -4.17 -6.25
CA TRP A 83 -7.61 -5.36 -6.74
C TRP A 83 -7.60 -6.47 -5.68
N THR A 84 -8.68 -7.27 -5.65
CA THR A 84 -8.77 -8.46 -4.78
C THR A 84 -9.50 -9.60 -5.49
N ARG A 85 -9.09 -10.83 -5.19
CA ARG A 85 -9.75 -12.08 -5.58
C ARG A 85 -9.63 -13.09 -4.44
N GLY A 86 -10.69 -13.83 -4.14
CA GLY A 86 -10.61 -14.79 -3.05
C GLY A 86 -11.82 -15.70 -2.96
N SER A 87 -11.71 -16.76 -2.16
CA SER A 87 -12.83 -17.60 -1.80
C SER A 87 -13.92 -16.75 -1.12
N ARG A 88 -15.18 -17.18 -1.25
CA ARG A 88 -16.30 -16.44 -0.62
C ARG A 88 -16.06 -16.28 0.88
N TRP A 89 -15.58 -17.32 1.53
CA TRP A 89 -15.32 -17.34 2.96
C TRP A 89 -14.25 -16.30 3.37
N MET A 90 -13.13 -16.21 2.65
CA MET A 90 -12.10 -15.20 2.92
C MET A 90 -12.56 -13.79 2.58
N ARG A 91 -13.32 -13.58 1.51
CA ARG A 91 -13.86 -12.26 1.16
C ARG A 91 -14.78 -11.70 2.26
N ASP A 92 -15.64 -12.56 2.84
CA ASP A 92 -16.53 -12.15 3.93
C ASP A 92 -15.73 -11.74 5.20
N ARG A 93 -14.60 -12.40 5.48
CA ARG A 93 -13.68 -12.03 6.57
C ARG A 93 -12.92 -10.75 6.25
N ALA A 94 -12.40 -10.63 5.04
CA ALA A 94 -11.65 -9.50 4.54
C ALA A 94 -12.47 -8.19 4.59
N ALA A 95 -13.74 -8.26 4.23
CA ALA A 95 -14.64 -7.11 4.29
C ALA A 95 -14.78 -6.53 5.72
N ARG A 96 -14.71 -7.37 6.76
CA ARG A 96 -14.84 -6.92 8.16
C ARG A 96 -13.70 -6.03 8.61
N VAL A 97 -12.51 -6.18 8.05
CA VAL A 97 -11.31 -5.42 8.37
C VAL A 97 -10.93 -4.43 7.28
N HIS A 98 -11.79 -4.25 6.28
CA HIS A 98 -11.55 -3.44 5.08
C HIS A 98 -10.32 -3.90 4.28
N PHE A 99 -10.04 -5.21 4.26
CA PHE A 99 -9.11 -5.81 3.31
C PHE A 99 -9.85 -5.99 1.95
N VAL A 100 -10.17 -4.85 1.38
CA VAL A 100 -10.96 -4.71 0.15
C VAL A 100 -10.33 -3.65 -0.74
N ARG A 101 -10.78 -3.55 -1.98
CA ARG A 101 -10.39 -2.43 -2.84
C ARG A 101 -10.65 -1.09 -2.13
N ALA A 102 -9.79 -0.13 -2.36
CA ALA A 102 -9.73 1.17 -1.68
C ALA A 102 -9.20 1.14 -0.23
N GLY A 103 -8.99 -0.03 0.38
CA GLY A 103 -8.41 -0.14 1.71
C GLY A 103 -6.91 0.22 1.71
N ARG A 104 -6.47 1.01 2.71
CA ARG A 104 -5.07 1.38 2.88
C ARG A 104 -4.41 0.46 3.90
N TRP A 105 -3.44 -0.31 3.42
CA TRP A 105 -2.71 -1.31 4.21
C TRP A 105 -1.22 -1.00 4.31
N ASP A 106 -0.84 0.26 4.10
CA ASP A 106 0.49 0.76 4.43
C ASP A 106 0.72 0.79 5.96
N GLU A 107 1.99 0.91 6.36
CA GLU A 107 2.39 0.83 7.78
C GLU A 107 1.82 1.99 8.62
N ALA A 108 1.66 3.18 8.02
CA ALA A 108 1.06 4.34 8.70
C ALA A 108 -0.45 4.17 8.91
N SER A 109 -1.12 3.33 8.11
CA SER A 109 -2.57 3.12 8.15
C SER A 109 -2.99 1.94 9.03
N MET A 110 -2.28 0.82 8.98
CA MET A 110 -2.67 -0.42 9.68
C MET A 110 -1.56 -1.01 10.56
N GLY A 111 -0.39 -0.36 10.59
CA GLY A 111 0.79 -0.89 11.26
C GLY A 111 1.34 -2.13 10.56
N THR A 112 2.15 -2.89 11.27
CA THR A 112 2.82 -4.08 10.75
C THR A 112 1.83 -5.09 10.19
N ASN A 113 1.95 -5.35 8.92
CA ASN A 113 1.29 -6.40 8.15
C ASN A 113 2.21 -6.79 6.97
N ALA A 114 1.96 -7.89 6.29
CA ALA A 114 2.89 -8.39 5.27
C ALA A 114 3.05 -7.42 4.09
N MET A 115 1.97 -6.75 3.64
CA MET A 115 2.05 -5.75 2.59
C MET A 115 2.91 -4.56 3.01
N ALA A 116 2.69 -4.04 4.23
CA ALA A 116 3.45 -2.91 4.77
C ALA A 116 4.94 -3.23 4.89
N VAL A 117 5.27 -4.43 5.39
CA VAL A 117 6.68 -4.88 5.48
C VAL A 117 7.28 -5.03 4.08
N ALA A 118 6.57 -5.65 3.13
CA ALA A 118 7.06 -5.80 1.76
C ALA A 118 7.26 -4.45 1.05
N LEU A 119 6.38 -3.48 1.28
CA LEU A 119 6.52 -2.10 0.79
C LEU A 119 7.77 -1.42 1.37
N ALA A 120 7.98 -1.53 2.69
CA ALA A 120 9.07 -0.86 3.38
C ALA A 120 10.44 -1.47 3.09
N THR A 121 10.51 -2.81 2.96
CA THR A 121 11.77 -3.53 2.74
C THR A 121 12.08 -3.78 1.27
N ASN A 122 11.06 -3.67 0.41
CA ASN A 122 11.10 -4.10 -0.99
C ASN A 122 11.52 -5.58 -1.14
N GLU A 123 11.19 -6.44 -0.18
CA GLU A 123 11.47 -7.86 -0.14
C GLU A 123 10.21 -8.68 0.19
N PRO A 124 10.12 -9.95 -0.22
CA PRO A 124 9.03 -10.81 0.18
C PRO A 124 8.93 -10.92 1.71
N SER A 125 7.72 -10.88 2.22
CA SER A 125 7.44 -10.88 3.66
C SER A 125 6.25 -11.78 4.00
N GLU A 126 6.40 -12.52 5.09
CA GLU A 126 5.33 -13.21 5.76
C GLU A 126 5.05 -12.49 7.09
N VAL A 127 3.79 -12.35 7.47
CA VAL A 127 3.40 -11.91 8.81
C VAL A 127 2.38 -12.91 9.35
N PHE A 128 2.68 -13.49 10.49
CA PHE A 128 1.93 -14.59 11.06
C PHE A 128 1.25 -14.18 12.37
N SER A 129 -0.07 -14.33 12.44
CA SER A 129 -0.84 -14.20 13.68
C SER A 129 -0.49 -12.91 14.48
N ALA A 130 -0.02 -13.04 15.70
CA ALA A 130 0.31 -11.94 16.61
C ALA A 130 1.53 -11.08 16.18
N GLU A 131 2.21 -11.42 15.09
CA GLU A 131 3.18 -10.53 14.46
C GLU A 131 2.50 -9.29 13.81
N HIS A 132 1.22 -9.42 13.43
CA HIS A 132 0.45 -8.26 12.96
C HIS A 132 0.28 -7.23 14.07
N TRP A 133 0.35 -5.95 13.69
CA TRP A 133 0.13 -4.85 14.61
C TRP A 133 -1.31 -4.78 15.10
N SER A 134 -2.26 -4.81 14.17
CA SER A 134 -3.69 -4.80 14.47
C SER A 134 -4.15 -6.15 15.01
N ARG A 135 -4.80 -6.12 16.17
CA ARG A 135 -5.39 -7.33 16.78
C ARG A 135 -6.52 -7.92 15.95
N ALA A 136 -7.16 -7.13 15.09
CA ALA A 136 -8.29 -7.57 14.26
C ALA A 136 -7.90 -8.63 13.21
N VAL A 137 -6.60 -8.80 12.95
CA VAL A 137 -6.06 -9.77 11.99
C VAL A 137 -5.07 -10.76 12.64
N HIS A 138 -5.13 -10.95 13.97
CA HIS A 138 -4.30 -11.93 14.64
C HIS A 138 -4.67 -13.38 14.32
N ASP A 139 -5.82 -13.63 13.72
CA ASP A 139 -6.21 -14.94 13.20
C ASP A 139 -5.76 -15.17 11.75
N TRP A 140 -4.95 -14.26 11.18
CA TRP A 140 -4.47 -14.32 9.79
C TRP A 140 -2.99 -14.71 9.70
N VAL A 141 -2.64 -15.27 8.53
CA VAL A 141 -1.28 -15.30 7.98
C VAL A 141 -1.32 -14.66 6.60
N CYS A 142 -0.37 -13.77 6.36
CA CYS A 142 -0.27 -13.01 5.13
C CYS A 142 1.11 -13.22 4.50
N TYR A 143 1.15 -13.41 3.19
CA TYR A 143 2.35 -13.61 2.38
C TYR A 143 2.39 -12.57 1.30
N SER A 144 3.29 -11.62 1.39
CA SER A 144 3.39 -10.52 0.44
C SER A 144 4.70 -10.52 -0.32
N ALA A 145 4.66 -10.13 -1.58
CA ALA A 145 5.84 -9.99 -2.40
C ALA A 145 5.76 -8.75 -3.33
N PRO A 146 6.88 -8.00 -3.49
CA PRO A 146 6.90 -6.80 -4.30
C PRO A 146 6.82 -7.13 -5.80
N ILE A 147 6.06 -6.32 -6.53
CA ILE A 147 5.98 -6.34 -7.99
C ILE A 147 6.79 -5.15 -8.49
N ARG A 148 7.78 -5.40 -9.36
CA ARG A 148 8.74 -4.38 -9.79
C ARG A 148 8.71 -4.20 -11.30
N ASP A 149 8.97 -2.97 -11.73
CA ASP A 149 9.34 -2.71 -13.12
C ASP A 149 10.73 -3.29 -13.40
N ARG A 150 10.83 -4.14 -14.41
CA ARG A 150 12.07 -4.82 -14.78
C ARG A 150 13.14 -3.88 -15.33
N GLY A 151 12.75 -2.78 -15.93
CA GLY A 151 13.68 -1.82 -16.52
C GLY A 151 14.38 -0.96 -15.47
N SER A 152 13.61 -0.44 -14.51
CA SER A 152 14.11 0.51 -13.50
C SER A 152 14.29 -0.10 -12.11
N GLY A 153 13.76 -1.30 -11.85
CA GLY A 153 13.71 -1.90 -10.51
C GLY A 153 12.70 -1.23 -9.57
N ARG A 154 11.94 -0.24 -10.05
CA ARG A 154 10.98 0.51 -9.26
C ARG A 154 9.85 -0.39 -8.78
N LEU A 155 9.44 -0.20 -7.53
CA LEU A 155 8.27 -0.84 -6.96
C LEU A 155 6.99 -0.32 -7.64
N LEU A 156 6.20 -1.22 -8.20
CA LEU A 156 4.90 -0.91 -8.82
C LEU A 156 3.74 -1.18 -7.86
N GLY A 157 3.93 -2.08 -6.93
CA GLY A 157 2.95 -2.49 -5.95
C GLY A 157 3.38 -3.78 -5.25
N VAL A 158 2.47 -4.37 -4.50
CA VAL A 158 2.68 -5.63 -3.77
C VAL A 158 1.55 -6.59 -4.09
N LEU A 159 1.87 -7.84 -4.35
CA LEU A 159 0.93 -8.96 -4.31
C LEU A 159 0.91 -9.53 -2.90
N ASP A 160 -0.28 -9.76 -2.36
CA ASP A 160 -0.51 -10.45 -1.11
C ASP A 160 -1.41 -11.67 -1.31
N LEU A 161 -1.08 -12.75 -0.59
CA LEU A 161 -1.92 -13.93 -0.41
C LEU A 161 -2.16 -14.10 1.09
N SER A 162 -3.42 -14.07 1.51
CA SER A 162 -3.79 -14.16 2.92
C SER A 162 -4.80 -15.27 3.17
N THR A 163 -4.66 -15.92 4.32
CA THR A 163 -5.63 -16.89 4.86
C THR A 163 -5.60 -16.84 6.39
N THR A 164 -6.29 -17.74 7.08
CA THR A 164 -6.18 -17.85 8.53
C THR A 164 -4.94 -18.66 8.93
N TYR A 165 -4.40 -18.39 10.12
CA TYR A 165 -3.15 -19.00 10.58
C TYR A 165 -3.23 -20.54 10.70
N ASP A 166 -4.41 -21.09 10.96
CA ASP A 166 -4.66 -22.54 11.02
C ASP A 166 -4.58 -23.21 9.63
N ARG A 167 -4.62 -22.42 8.56
CA ARG A 167 -4.45 -22.83 7.15
C ARG A 167 -3.11 -22.37 6.57
N ALA A 168 -2.19 -21.94 7.43
CA ALA A 168 -0.86 -21.55 7.00
C ALA A 168 -0.17 -22.69 6.24
N HIS A 169 0.47 -22.34 5.12
CA HIS A 169 1.15 -23.33 4.30
C HIS A 169 2.63 -22.93 4.09
N PRO A 170 3.58 -23.88 4.26
CA PRO A 170 5.01 -23.58 4.10
C PRO A 170 5.40 -22.98 2.75
N LEU A 171 4.61 -23.24 1.70
CA LEU A 171 4.83 -22.69 0.37
C LEU A 171 4.16 -21.33 0.12
N GLY A 172 3.42 -20.80 1.11
CA GLY A 172 2.65 -19.56 0.93
C GLY A 172 3.51 -18.39 0.45
N LEU A 173 4.62 -18.12 1.13
CA LEU A 173 5.55 -17.05 0.72
C LEU A 173 6.21 -17.31 -0.63
N SER A 174 6.57 -18.56 -0.91
CA SER A 174 7.15 -18.95 -2.21
C SER A 174 6.14 -18.74 -3.34
N THR A 175 4.87 -19.09 -3.12
CA THR A 175 3.79 -18.90 -4.08
C THR A 175 3.56 -17.41 -4.36
N ALA A 176 3.44 -16.58 -3.31
CA ALA A 176 3.33 -15.14 -3.46
C ALA A 176 4.52 -14.54 -4.23
N THR A 177 5.74 -14.98 -3.91
CA THR A 177 6.97 -14.52 -4.56
C THR A 177 7.00 -14.89 -6.05
N LEU A 178 6.62 -16.12 -6.41
CA LEU A 178 6.58 -16.55 -7.81
C LEU A 178 5.51 -15.82 -8.61
N LEU A 179 4.33 -15.61 -8.04
CA LEU A 179 3.27 -14.84 -8.69
C LEU A 179 3.67 -13.38 -8.89
N ALA A 180 4.23 -12.72 -7.89
CA ALA A 180 4.70 -11.33 -7.99
C ALA A 180 5.82 -11.20 -9.04
N ARG A 181 6.71 -12.20 -9.12
CA ARG A 181 7.74 -12.26 -10.16
C ARG A 181 7.11 -12.43 -11.55
N ASN A 182 6.13 -13.30 -11.72
CA ASN A 182 5.43 -13.49 -12.99
C ASN A 182 4.71 -12.19 -13.40
N LEU A 183 4.02 -11.51 -12.47
CA LEU A 183 3.44 -10.20 -12.74
C LEU A 183 4.51 -9.20 -13.21
N SER A 184 5.65 -9.14 -12.53
CA SER A 184 6.78 -8.27 -12.93
C SER A 184 7.31 -8.60 -14.33
N LEU A 185 7.26 -9.87 -14.77
CA LEU A 185 7.66 -10.30 -16.11
C LEU A 185 6.67 -9.89 -17.19
N LEU A 186 5.37 -9.85 -16.87
CA LEU A 186 4.29 -9.50 -17.78
C LEU A 186 4.11 -8.00 -17.96
N VAL A 187 4.56 -7.20 -16.99
CA VAL A 187 4.53 -5.74 -17.10
C VAL A 187 5.62 -5.29 -18.09
N PRO A 188 5.28 -4.47 -19.11
CA PRO A 188 6.28 -3.92 -20.04
C PRO A 188 7.33 -3.11 -19.28
N PRO A 189 8.64 -3.25 -19.63
CA PRO A 189 9.69 -2.46 -19.01
C PRO A 189 9.46 -0.95 -19.18
N GLY A 190 9.66 -0.18 -18.12
CA GLY A 190 9.41 1.27 -18.11
C GLY A 190 7.93 1.63 -18.00
N ALA A 191 7.05 0.64 -17.82
CA ALA A 191 5.68 0.90 -17.45
C ALA A 191 5.66 1.58 -16.08
N THR A 192 5.43 2.85 -16.10
CA THR A 192 5.05 3.58 -14.89
C THR A 192 3.56 3.36 -14.70
N ALA A 193 3.09 3.15 -13.45
CA ALA A 193 1.76 3.62 -13.14
C ALA A 193 1.74 5.05 -13.73
N GLN A 194 0.78 5.36 -14.59
CA GLN A 194 0.63 6.75 -15.01
C GLN A 194 0.52 7.50 -13.69
N GLU A 195 1.61 8.17 -13.32
CA GLU A 195 1.68 9.01 -12.13
C GLU A 195 0.39 9.80 -12.15
N GLU A 196 -0.28 9.90 -11.02
CA GLU A 196 -1.52 10.66 -10.93
C GLU A 196 -1.24 11.94 -11.71
N ARG A 197 -1.96 12.14 -12.81
CA ARG A 197 -1.85 13.40 -13.55
C ARG A 197 -2.22 14.46 -12.55
N GLY A 198 -1.24 15.13 -12.03
CA GLY A 198 -1.41 16.00 -10.90
C GLY A 198 -0.27 16.99 -10.76
N LEU A 199 -0.56 17.98 -9.98
CA LEU A 199 0.39 19.00 -9.58
C LEU A 199 1.24 18.45 -8.44
N GLU A 200 2.56 18.31 -8.65
CA GLU A 200 3.54 18.02 -7.62
C GLU A 200 4.19 19.32 -7.17
N LEU A 201 4.20 19.53 -5.86
CA LEU A 201 4.82 20.69 -5.24
C LEU A 201 5.88 20.23 -4.24
N THR A 202 7.14 20.55 -4.49
CA THR A 202 8.24 20.34 -3.56
C THR A 202 8.59 21.69 -2.92
N THR A 203 8.50 21.79 -1.59
CA THR A 203 8.73 23.03 -0.85
C THR A 203 9.99 23.01 0.02
N LEU A 204 10.57 21.82 0.26
CA LEU A 204 11.82 21.68 1.01
C LEU A 204 13.03 21.75 0.06
N GLY A 205 13.96 22.65 0.32
CA GLY A 205 15.09 22.95 -0.55
C GLY A 205 14.72 23.89 -1.69
N GLN A 206 15.04 23.51 -2.94
CA GLN A 206 14.59 24.28 -4.10
C GLN A 206 13.10 24.02 -4.38
N VAL A 207 12.29 25.07 -4.33
CA VAL A 207 10.88 24.98 -4.70
C VAL A 207 10.74 24.50 -6.15
N ARG A 208 10.00 23.44 -6.35
CA ARG A 208 9.71 22.87 -7.68
C ARG A 208 8.22 22.61 -7.80
N VAL A 209 7.69 22.97 -8.95
CA VAL A 209 6.32 22.66 -9.33
C VAL A 209 6.39 21.85 -10.62
N SER A 210 5.71 20.70 -10.64
CA SER A 210 5.55 19.87 -11.84
C SER A 210 4.10 19.48 -12.03
N MET A 211 3.68 19.39 -13.27
CA MET A 211 2.39 18.86 -13.71
C MET A 211 2.66 17.66 -14.59
N ASP A 212 2.15 16.49 -14.19
CA ASP A 212 2.32 15.25 -14.95
C ASP A 212 3.81 14.93 -15.24
N GLY A 213 4.68 15.15 -14.23
CA GLY A 213 6.14 14.99 -14.36
C GLY A 213 6.86 16.08 -15.19
N ARG A 214 6.14 17.04 -15.76
CA ARG A 214 6.74 18.18 -16.47
C ARG A 214 6.94 19.35 -15.52
N ARG A 215 8.18 19.82 -15.39
CA ARG A 215 8.49 20.99 -14.57
C ARG A 215 7.76 22.22 -15.12
N LEU A 216 7.03 22.90 -14.22
CA LEU A 216 6.39 24.19 -14.52
C LEU A 216 7.26 25.32 -13.99
N THR A 217 7.38 26.36 -14.78
CA THR A 217 7.96 27.64 -14.33
C THR A 217 6.80 28.57 -14.05
N LEU A 218 6.48 28.76 -12.76
CA LEU A 218 5.40 29.61 -12.31
C LEU A 218 5.95 30.91 -11.71
N PRO A 219 5.23 32.04 -11.84
CA PRO A 219 5.53 33.24 -11.09
C PRO A 219 5.53 32.98 -9.58
N PRO A 220 6.39 33.65 -8.76
CA PRO A 220 6.49 33.41 -7.33
C PRO A 220 5.14 33.43 -6.61
N ARG A 221 4.25 34.34 -6.98
CA ARG A 221 2.92 34.48 -6.37
C ARG A 221 2.01 33.26 -6.60
N GLN A 222 2.10 32.64 -7.78
CA GLN A 222 1.36 31.42 -8.05
C GLN A 222 1.90 30.24 -7.24
N VAL A 223 3.20 30.20 -7.01
CA VAL A 223 3.82 29.19 -6.14
C VAL A 223 3.35 29.36 -4.70
N GLU A 224 3.31 30.59 -4.17
CA GLU A 224 2.81 30.89 -2.83
C GLU A 224 1.36 30.43 -2.65
N ILE A 225 0.50 30.69 -3.63
CA ILE A 225 -0.90 30.23 -3.64
C ILE A 225 -0.97 28.70 -3.56
N LEU A 226 -0.18 28.00 -4.37
CA LEU A 226 -0.16 26.54 -4.38
C LEU A 226 0.35 25.98 -3.04
N VAL A 227 1.36 26.60 -2.44
CA VAL A 227 1.85 26.23 -1.10
C VAL A 227 0.76 26.42 -0.05
N ALA A 228 0.09 27.58 -0.03
CA ALA A 228 -0.98 27.83 0.93
C ALA A 228 -2.13 26.81 0.80
N LEU A 229 -2.54 26.48 -0.42
CA LEU A 229 -3.58 25.49 -0.68
C LEU A 229 -3.14 24.06 -0.31
N SER A 230 -1.85 23.74 -0.45
CA SER A 230 -1.33 22.38 -0.13
C SER A 230 -1.28 22.09 1.37
N LEU A 231 -1.30 23.12 2.22
CA LEU A 231 -1.27 22.99 3.68
C LEU A 231 -2.66 22.77 4.28
N GLU A 232 -3.73 22.99 3.50
CA GLU A 232 -5.12 22.89 3.93
C GLU A 232 -5.86 21.83 3.12
N PRO A 233 -5.96 20.59 3.61
CA PRO A 233 -6.55 19.47 2.87
C PRO A 233 -8.00 19.72 2.44
N ASP A 234 -8.76 20.49 3.24
CA ASP A 234 -10.17 20.83 2.99
C ASP A 234 -10.33 22.09 2.10
N GLY A 235 -9.18 22.66 1.67
CA GLY A 235 -9.17 23.91 0.89
C GLY A 235 -9.27 25.17 1.75
N LEU A 236 -9.09 26.34 1.12
CA LEU A 236 -9.17 27.65 1.75
C LEU A 236 -10.31 28.46 1.12
N SER A 237 -11.06 29.20 1.96
CA SER A 237 -11.92 30.26 1.46
C SER A 237 -11.09 31.39 0.84
N LEU A 238 -11.68 32.19 -0.05
CA LEU A 238 -10.98 33.31 -0.69
C LEU A 238 -10.41 34.29 0.36
N ASP A 239 -11.17 34.57 1.42
CA ASP A 239 -10.74 35.46 2.49
C ASP A 239 -9.57 34.88 3.29
N ALA A 240 -9.64 33.57 3.61
CA ALA A 240 -8.55 32.88 4.31
C ALA A 240 -7.29 32.82 3.44
N LEU A 241 -7.41 32.56 2.15
CA LEU A 241 -6.30 32.57 1.21
C LEU A 241 -5.70 33.98 1.11
N HIS A 242 -6.54 35.03 1.05
CA HIS A 242 -6.08 36.41 1.03
C HIS A 242 -5.30 36.76 2.30
N ALA A 243 -5.81 36.41 3.49
CA ALA A 243 -5.12 36.64 4.75
C ALA A 243 -3.79 35.89 4.84
N ALA A 244 -3.71 34.65 4.32
CA ALA A 244 -2.47 33.87 4.29
C ALA A 244 -1.39 34.48 3.37
N LEU A 245 -1.82 35.12 2.31
CA LEU A 245 -0.91 35.70 1.28
C LEU A 245 -0.54 37.15 1.52
N PHE A 246 -1.31 37.86 2.31
CA PHE A 246 -1.13 39.28 2.64
C PHE A 246 -1.34 39.49 4.15
N PRO A 247 -0.42 38.96 4.98
CA PRO A 247 -0.45 39.26 6.41
C PRO A 247 -0.20 40.78 6.59
N ASP A 248 -1.01 41.44 7.43
CA ASP A 248 -0.87 42.85 7.80
C ASP A 248 0.48 43.14 8.47
#